data_aa4090177db497ce3e14d05e7efbed15
#
_entry.id   aa4090177db497ce3e14d05e7efbed15
#
_cell.length_a   1.000
_cell.length_b   1.000
_cell.length_c   1.000
_cell.angle_alpha   90.00
_cell.angle_beta   90.00
_cell.angle_gamma   90.00
#
_symmetry.space_group_name_H-M   'P 1'
#
loop_
_entity.id
_entity.type
_entity.pdbx_description
1 polymer ?
#
loop_
_entity_poly.entity_id
_entity_poly.type
_entity_poly.pdbx_seq_one_letter_code
_entity_poly.pdbx_strand_id
1 'polypeptide(L)'
;MRKFQVTIRFDMNDEFAALVPPHRTYINRLIEQGIIDHYVVTMETQRVWITFSAENKKDVERYLAKSPLFKYWTFEIDELFMVDGLHYRLPVVQLN
;
A
#
# COMPACT_ATOMS: atom_id res chain seq x y z
N MET A 1 -10.52 -7.45 10.32
CA MET A 1 -9.24 -7.31 9.61
C MET A 1 -8.42 -6.17 10.16
N ARG A 2 -7.14 -6.35 10.15
CA ARG A 2 -6.23 -5.34 10.67
C ARG A 2 -5.76 -4.45 9.53
N LYS A 3 -5.36 -3.23 9.88
CA LYS A 3 -4.87 -2.27 8.90
C LYS A 3 -3.39 -2.04 9.10
N PHE A 4 -2.68 -1.91 7.99
CA PHE A 4 -1.24 -1.72 8.00
C PHE A 4 -0.87 -0.62 7.02
N GLN A 5 0.06 0.23 7.42
CA GLN A 5 0.61 1.23 6.50
C GLN A 5 2.01 0.84 6.11
N VAL A 6 2.25 0.82 4.83
CA VAL A 6 3.58 0.56 4.27
C VAL A 6 4.13 1.89 3.77
N THR A 7 5.33 2.21 4.21
CA THR A 7 6.04 3.39 3.71
C THR A 7 7.20 2.87 2.86
N ILE A 8 7.22 3.26 1.61
CA ILE A 8 8.20 2.77 0.63
C ILE A 8 9.02 3.94 0.11
N ARG A 9 10.33 3.72 -0.03
CA ARG A 9 11.22 4.65 -0.72
C ARG A 9 11.80 3.94 -1.92
N PHE A 10 11.94 4.66 -3.02
CA PHE A 10 12.49 4.09 -4.24
C PHE A 10 13.34 5.11 -4.98
N ASP A 11 14.21 4.61 -5.84
CA ASP A 11 15.00 5.44 -6.76
C ASP A 11 14.62 5.02 -8.17
N MET A 12 14.05 5.95 -8.93
CA MET A 12 13.58 5.64 -10.27
C MET A 12 14.74 5.63 -11.25
N ASN A 13 14.79 4.60 -12.08
CA ASN A 13 15.70 4.53 -13.22
C ASN A 13 14.91 3.95 -14.40
N ASP A 14 15.58 3.75 -15.52
CA ASP A 14 14.89 3.28 -16.73
C ASP A 14 14.29 1.90 -16.54
N GLU A 15 14.99 1.02 -15.84
CA GLU A 15 14.50 -0.33 -15.57
C GLU A 15 13.26 -0.28 -14.69
N PHE A 16 13.29 0.55 -13.65
CA PHE A 16 12.14 0.74 -12.78
C PHE A 16 10.95 1.24 -13.60
N ALA A 17 11.17 2.26 -14.44
CA ALA A 17 10.10 2.85 -15.23
C ALA A 17 9.45 1.82 -16.16
N ALA A 18 10.24 0.92 -16.71
CA ALA A 18 9.71 -0.12 -17.60
C ALA A 18 8.82 -1.11 -16.87
N LEU A 19 9.00 -1.27 -15.56
CA LEU A 19 8.23 -2.20 -14.75
C LEU A 19 6.99 -1.57 -14.12
N VAL A 20 6.79 -0.27 -14.30
CA VAL A 20 5.63 0.42 -13.73
C VAL A 20 4.30 -0.12 -14.27
N PRO A 21 4.12 -0.32 -15.59
CA PRO A 21 2.83 -0.83 -16.07
C PRO A 21 2.41 -2.17 -15.45
N PRO A 22 3.25 -3.22 -15.42
CA PRO A 22 2.84 -4.47 -14.76
C PRO A 22 2.63 -4.29 -13.26
N HIS A 23 3.39 -3.40 -12.62
CA HIS A 23 3.17 -3.08 -11.21
C HIS A 23 1.78 -2.47 -11.01
N ARG A 24 1.39 -1.52 -11.87
CA ARG A 24 0.08 -0.89 -11.77
C ARG A 24 -1.05 -1.91 -11.94
N THR A 25 -0.88 -2.86 -12.85
CA THR A 25 -1.87 -3.90 -13.05
C THR A 25 -2.04 -4.73 -11.77
N TYR A 26 -0.94 -5.07 -11.14
CA TYR A 26 -0.95 -5.84 -9.90
C TYR A 26 -1.63 -5.06 -8.77
N ILE A 27 -1.24 -3.78 -8.59
CA ILE A 27 -1.82 -2.95 -7.54
C ILE A 27 -3.33 -2.78 -7.74
N ASN A 28 -3.76 -2.55 -8.97
CA ASN A 28 -5.18 -2.39 -9.25
C ASN A 28 -5.97 -3.64 -8.87
N ARG A 29 -5.40 -4.82 -9.10
CA ARG A 29 -6.04 -6.06 -8.70
C ARG A 29 -6.21 -6.14 -7.19
N LEU A 30 -5.20 -5.75 -6.44
CA LEU A 30 -5.28 -5.76 -4.98
C LEU A 30 -6.31 -4.76 -4.46
N ILE A 31 -6.43 -3.61 -5.12
CA ILE A 31 -7.44 -2.62 -4.76
C ILE A 31 -8.84 -3.21 -5.01
N GLU A 32 -9.05 -3.82 -6.16
CA GLU A 32 -10.34 -4.40 -6.49
C GLU A 32 -10.73 -5.52 -5.55
N GLN A 33 -9.75 -6.24 -5.03
CA GLN A 33 -10.00 -7.33 -4.09
C GLN A 33 -10.16 -6.84 -2.64
N GLY A 34 -10.03 -5.53 -2.41
CA GLY A 34 -10.17 -5.00 -1.07
C GLY A 34 -8.97 -5.22 -0.17
N ILE A 35 -7.84 -5.64 -0.74
CA ILE A 35 -6.62 -5.87 0.01
C ILE A 35 -5.88 -4.56 0.22
N ILE A 36 -5.87 -3.70 -0.78
CA ILE A 36 -5.31 -2.36 -0.66
C ILE A 36 -6.46 -1.36 -0.54
N ASP A 37 -6.41 -0.56 0.51
CA ASP A 37 -7.41 0.49 0.73
C ASP A 37 -7.02 1.78 0.04
N HIS A 38 -5.75 2.15 0.17
CA HIS A 38 -5.21 3.39 -0.42
C HIS A 38 -3.83 3.12 -0.97
N TYR A 39 -3.53 3.79 -2.07
CA TYR A 39 -2.23 3.73 -2.71
C TYR A 39 -1.87 5.13 -3.18
N VAL A 40 -0.83 5.72 -2.60
CA VAL A 40 -0.45 7.10 -2.84
C VAL A 40 1.02 7.17 -3.20
N VAL A 41 1.34 7.91 -4.25
CA VAL A 41 2.72 8.06 -4.74
C VAL A 41 3.07 9.54 -4.81
N THR A 42 4.26 9.88 -4.34
CA THR A 42 4.82 11.20 -4.62
C THR A 42 6.12 11.04 -5.40
N MET A 43 6.26 11.82 -6.45
CA MET A 43 7.51 11.86 -7.22
C MET A 43 8.49 12.87 -6.65
N GLU A 44 8.00 13.79 -5.84
CA GLU A 44 8.83 14.82 -5.26
C GLU A 44 9.96 14.25 -4.41
N THR A 45 9.63 13.27 -3.58
CA THR A 45 10.61 12.61 -2.73
C THR A 45 10.72 11.12 -3.01
N GLN A 46 10.06 10.66 -4.07
CA GLN A 46 10.05 9.26 -4.53
C GLN A 46 9.66 8.31 -3.42
N ARG A 47 8.41 8.46 -2.98
CA ARG A 47 7.84 7.62 -1.93
C ARG A 47 6.47 7.10 -2.33
N VAL A 48 6.13 5.96 -1.74
CA VAL A 48 4.80 5.36 -1.89
C VAL A 48 4.29 5.06 -0.50
N TRP A 49 3.02 5.35 -0.28
CA TRP A 49 2.34 4.94 0.95
C TRP A 49 1.17 4.05 0.55
N ILE A 50 1.12 2.86 1.15
CA ILE A 50 0.05 1.90 0.86
C ILE A 50 -0.60 1.52 2.17
N THR A 51 -1.93 1.57 2.21
CA THR A 51 -2.69 1.07 3.35
C THR A 51 -3.30 -0.27 2.97
N PHE A 52 -2.95 -1.32 3.72
CA PHE A 52 -3.42 -2.68 3.50
C PHE A 52 -4.45 -3.09 4.54
N SER A 53 -5.37 -3.95 4.11
CA SER A 53 -6.22 -4.74 5.00
C SER A 53 -5.70 -6.16 4.95
N ALA A 54 -5.22 -6.68 6.08
CA ALA A 54 -4.61 -8.00 6.12
C ALA A 54 -4.69 -8.58 7.52
N GLU A 55 -4.32 -9.84 7.66
CA GLU A 55 -4.37 -10.51 8.96
C GLU A 55 -3.12 -10.23 9.80
N ASN A 56 -1.97 -10.06 9.14
CA ASN A 56 -0.71 -9.83 9.84
C ASN A 56 0.32 -9.22 8.88
N LYS A 57 1.47 -8.82 9.44
CA LYS A 57 2.53 -8.21 8.64
C LYS A 57 3.12 -9.14 7.59
N LYS A 58 3.17 -10.43 7.89
CA LYS A 58 3.72 -11.39 6.92
C LYS A 58 2.89 -11.43 5.65
N ASP A 59 1.59 -11.32 5.77
CA ASP A 59 0.72 -11.28 4.60
C ASP A 59 1.01 -10.04 3.78
N VAL A 60 1.20 -8.89 4.44
CA VAL A 60 1.52 -7.65 3.74
C VAL A 60 2.84 -7.81 2.99
N GLU A 61 3.87 -8.39 3.63
CA GLU A 61 5.15 -8.62 2.98
C GLU A 61 5.01 -9.51 1.76
N ARG A 62 4.17 -10.54 1.84
CA ARG A 62 3.94 -11.42 0.69
C ARG A 62 3.31 -10.66 -0.48
N TYR A 63 2.36 -9.79 -0.19
CA TYR A 63 1.77 -8.98 -1.26
C TYR A 63 2.80 -8.06 -1.89
N LEU A 64 3.63 -7.41 -1.07
CA LEU A 64 4.66 -6.51 -1.59
C LEU A 64 5.66 -7.27 -2.46
N ALA A 65 6.06 -8.47 -2.02
CA ALA A 65 7.07 -9.24 -2.72
C ALA A 65 6.63 -9.70 -4.11
N LYS A 66 5.35 -9.70 -4.38
CA LYS A 66 4.83 -10.09 -5.71
C LYS A 66 4.86 -8.96 -6.71
N SER A 67 5.18 -7.75 -6.28
CA SER A 67 5.30 -6.64 -7.22
C SER A 67 6.61 -6.74 -7.99
N PRO A 68 6.58 -6.45 -9.30
CA PRO A 68 7.84 -6.42 -10.07
C PRO A 68 8.77 -5.31 -9.62
N LEU A 69 8.30 -4.34 -8.85
CA LEU A 69 9.14 -3.26 -8.35
C LEU A 69 9.77 -3.56 -7.00
N PHE A 70 9.44 -4.68 -6.39
CA PHE A 70 9.84 -4.98 -5.01
C PHE A 70 11.35 -4.83 -4.77
N LYS A 71 12.15 -5.27 -5.72
CA LYS A 71 13.62 -5.24 -5.54
C LYS A 71 14.20 -3.83 -5.51
N TYR A 72 13.42 -2.83 -5.93
CA TYR A 72 13.87 -1.44 -5.94
C TYR A 72 13.45 -0.68 -4.70
N TRP A 73 12.75 -1.34 -3.78
CA TRP A 73 12.15 -0.68 -2.62
C TRP A 73 12.94 -0.89 -1.36
N THR A 74 13.00 0.17 -0.54
CA THR A 74 13.21 0.02 0.89
C THR A 74 11.88 0.39 1.53
N PHE A 75 11.48 -0.37 2.55
CA PHE A 75 10.14 -0.16 3.10
C PHE A 75 10.08 -0.54 4.56
N GLU A 76 9.04 -0.03 5.21
CA GLU A 76 8.70 -0.43 6.57
C GLU A 76 7.20 -0.59 6.65
N ILE A 77 6.75 -1.48 7.54
CA ILE A 77 5.34 -1.81 7.71
C ILE A 77 4.97 -1.51 9.16
N ASP A 78 3.92 -0.71 9.34
CA ASP A 78 3.40 -0.38 10.65
C ASP A 78 1.96 -0.86 10.75
N GLU A 79 1.63 -1.52 11.85
CA GLU A 79 0.23 -1.84 12.12
C GLU A 79 -0.44 -0.58 12.66
N LEU A 80 -1.60 -0.24 12.09
CA LEU A 80 -2.29 0.97 12.46
C LEU A 80 -3.24 0.70 13.62
N PHE A 81 -3.18 1.55 14.63
CA PHE A 81 -4.09 1.47 15.76
C PHE A 81 -5.45 2.04 15.38
N MET A 82 -5.44 3.11 14.58
CA MET A 82 -6.67 3.79 14.22
C MET A 82 -6.54 4.34 12.80
N VAL A 83 -7.59 4.16 12.00
CA VAL A 83 -7.70 4.76 10.69
C VAL A 83 -8.99 5.56 10.69
N ASP A 84 -8.88 6.84 10.44
CA ASP A 84 -10.04 7.73 10.43
C ASP A 84 -9.96 8.59 9.17
N GLY A 85 -11.11 8.94 8.66
CA GLY A 85 -11.18 9.74 7.45
C GLY A 85 -12.55 9.64 6.86
N LEU A 86 -12.72 10.29 5.73
CA LEU A 86 -14.04 10.42 5.13
C LEU A 86 -14.69 9.06 4.83
N HIS A 87 -13.91 8.10 4.36
CA HIS A 87 -14.42 6.78 3.97
C HIS A 87 -14.26 5.73 5.06
N TYR A 88 -13.61 6.06 6.16
CA TYR A 88 -13.33 5.10 7.22
C TYR A 88 -13.98 5.45 8.54
N ARG A 89 -14.88 6.42 8.53
CA ARG A 89 -15.57 6.75 9.75
C ARG A 89 -16.42 5.58 10.18
N LEU A 90 -16.24 5.15 11.40
CA LEU A 90 -16.95 4.00 11.91
C LEU A 90 -18.43 4.35 12.09
N PRO A 91 -19.28 3.35 11.85
CA PRO A 91 -20.71 3.54 12.10
C PRO A 91 -21.01 4.04 13.51
N VAL A 92 -20.15 3.69 14.45
CA VAL A 92 -20.34 4.12 15.82
C VAL A 92 -20.33 5.64 15.92
N VAL A 93 -19.67 6.28 15.01
CA VAL A 93 -19.69 7.71 14.92
C VAL A 93 -21.11 8.18 14.70
N GLN A 94 -21.89 7.31 14.15
CA GLN A 94 -23.30 7.61 13.88
C GLN A 94 -24.16 7.49 15.12
N LEU A 95 -23.56 7.13 16.22
CA LEU A 95 -24.26 7.17 17.49
C LEU A 95 -24.68 8.57 17.84
N ASN A 96 -24.01 9.41 17.20
CA ASN A 96 -24.32 10.77 17.40
C ASN A 96 -25.38 11.29 16.54
#